data_5884ee693065106efbfc2b3f5207d098
#
_entry.id   5884ee693065106efbfc2b3f5207d098
#
_cell.length_a   1.000
_cell.length_b   1.000
_cell.length_c   1.000
_cell.angle_alpha   90.00
_cell.angle_beta   90.00
_cell.angle_gamma   90.00
#
_symmetry.space_group_name_H-M   'P 1'
#
loop_
_entity.id
_entity.type
_entity.pdbx_description
1 polymer ?
#
loop_
_entity_poly.entity_id
_entity_poly.type
_entity_poly.pdbx_seq_one_letter_code
_entity_poly.pdbx_strand_id
1 'polypeptide(L)'
;MSMNYQTPRGTYDILPDEISKWHDVEKVIRRQTELYRYREIRTPYFEDTSVFARENDSSDTVNKEMYTFNMGDGSYTLRPEGTAGVIRAFDQHKLYGSMELPGRFYYMGAMFRHERPQKGRQRQFTQFGVENIGAKSPELDAETIALGYDIVKEMGISSVKVCINTLGDDESRAAYRSALKEHFAPYLDELCSDCKRRYEQNPLRILDCKVDHDKECLQNAPRLHDYLNEESKSYFERVLKALDALGIPYEIDDRLVRGLDYYTHTVFEVVSTRPDSGAQATIFAGGRYDHFVSYYGGPDLSGIGFAIGLERLISLADEEGHDFGEEAPLDAYVIGLGDVSAAVLKATQSLRRAGFTAEGNLIPRGLKAQFKSADRKKAKYIVILGEDEVKNGTVNIKCSADKSQVTASLDELTAAIRKWEEK
;
A
#
# COMPACT_ATOMS: atom_id res chain seq x y z
N MET A 1 26.63 17.44 26.02
CA MET A 1 26.44 17.12 24.61
C MET A 1 24.95 16.98 24.39
N SER A 2 24.33 17.79 23.54
CA SER A 2 22.94 17.57 23.17
C SER A 2 22.87 16.28 22.34
N MET A 3 22.11 15.29 22.81
CA MET A 3 21.87 14.08 22.02
C MET A 3 21.00 14.49 20.83
N ASN A 4 21.52 14.28 19.64
CA ASN A 4 20.78 14.51 18.40
C ASN A 4 20.10 13.19 18.01
N TYR A 5 18.82 13.05 18.38
CA TYR A 5 18.04 11.87 18.01
C TYR A 5 17.62 11.97 16.56
N GLN A 6 17.79 10.89 15.80
CA GLN A 6 17.40 10.76 14.39
C GLN A 6 16.69 9.43 14.17
N THR A 7 15.89 9.36 13.12
CA THR A 7 15.26 8.10 12.69
C THR A 7 16.32 7.07 12.32
N PRO A 8 16.11 5.79 12.59
CA PRO A 8 16.99 4.72 12.13
C PRO A 8 17.14 4.72 10.60
N ARG A 9 18.29 4.31 10.11
CA ARG A 9 18.54 4.22 8.68
C ARG A 9 17.52 3.31 7.99
N GLY A 10 16.85 3.83 6.94
CA GLY A 10 15.82 3.13 6.20
C GLY A 10 14.42 3.27 6.79
N THR A 11 14.25 4.25 7.70
CA THR A 11 12.96 4.72 8.19
C THR A 11 12.89 6.24 8.03
N TYR A 12 11.70 6.82 8.04
CA TYR A 12 11.47 8.25 7.96
C TYR A 12 10.13 8.63 8.59
N ASP A 13 9.99 9.90 8.92
CA ASP A 13 8.74 10.46 9.41
C ASP A 13 7.91 10.99 8.23
N ILE A 14 6.61 10.73 8.23
CA ILE A 14 5.67 11.36 7.31
C ILE A 14 5.16 12.62 8.00
N LEU A 15 5.56 13.78 7.51
CA LEU A 15 5.25 15.05 8.12
C LEU A 15 3.86 15.59 7.69
N PRO A 16 3.28 16.58 8.44
CA PRO A 16 1.95 17.10 8.14
C PRO A 16 1.75 17.68 6.73
N ASP A 17 2.80 18.17 6.10
CA ASP A 17 2.78 18.68 4.73
C ASP A 17 2.81 17.58 3.65
N GLU A 18 3.17 16.37 4.01
CA GLU A 18 3.18 15.20 3.11
C GLU A 18 1.99 14.26 3.33
N ILE A 19 1.37 14.29 4.51
CA ILE A 19 0.36 13.32 4.91
C ILE A 19 -0.91 13.37 4.03
N SER A 20 -1.21 14.50 3.40
CA SER A 20 -2.34 14.64 2.49
C SER A 20 -2.25 13.67 1.30
N LYS A 21 -1.04 13.44 0.76
CA LYS A 21 -0.79 12.47 -0.31
C LYS A 21 -1.15 11.04 0.12
N TRP A 22 -0.82 10.69 1.35
CA TRP A 22 -1.15 9.40 1.93
C TRP A 22 -2.65 9.21 2.09
N HIS A 23 -3.33 10.21 2.64
CA HIS A 23 -4.78 10.16 2.82
C HIS A 23 -5.52 10.03 1.49
N ASP A 24 -5.05 10.68 0.43
CA ASP A 24 -5.66 10.58 -0.89
C ASP A 24 -5.51 9.16 -1.47
N VAL A 25 -4.30 8.60 -1.44
CA VAL A 25 -4.05 7.20 -1.86
C VAL A 25 -4.88 6.22 -1.04
N GLU A 26 -4.92 6.38 0.28
CA GLU A 26 -5.73 5.52 1.15
C GLU A 26 -7.23 5.61 0.82
N LYS A 27 -7.72 6.80 0.46
CA LYS A 27 -9.10 7.03 0.04
C LYS A 27 -9.40 6.29 -1.28
N VAL A 28 -8.53 6.39 -2.27
CA VAL A 28 -8.66 5.67 -3.54
C VAL A 28 -8.68 4.15 -3.29
N ILE A 29 -7.74 3.64 -2.50
CA ILE A 29 -7.67 2.22 -2.14
C ILE A 29 -8.96 1.74 -1.46
N ARG A 30 -9.45 2.45 -0.45
CA ARG A 30 -10.68 2.07 0.28
C ARG A 30 -11.89 2.09 -0.64
N ARG A 31 -11.99 3.08 -1.53
CA ARG A 31 -13.07 3.14 -2.52
C ARG A 31 -13.02 1.96 -3.47
N GLN A 32 -11.87 1.65 -4.05
CA GLN A 32 -11.74 0.54 -4.99
C GLN A 32 -11.99 -0.81 -4.31
N THR A 33 -11.44 -1.03 -3.12
CA THR A 33 -11.70 -2.28 -2.37
C THR A 33 -13.18 -2.45 -2.01
N GLU A 34 -13.92 -1.36 -1.73
CA GLU A 34 -15.36 -1.40 -1.51
C GLU A 34 -16.12 -1.80 -2.78
N LEU A 35 -15.79 -1.22 -3.95
CA LEU A 35 -16.39 -1.55 -5.24
C LEU A 35 -16.20 -3.04 -5.58
N TYR A 36 -15.04 -3.60 -5.30
CA TYR A 36 -14.71 -5.01 -5.52
C TYR A 36 -15.13 -5.93 -4.36
N ARG A 37 -15.81 -5.37 -3.31
CA ARG A 37 -16.35 -6.11 -2.15
C ARG A 37 -15.30 -6.80 -1.29
N TYR A 38 -14.08 -6.25 -1.22
CA TYR A 38 -13.07 -6.71 -0.25
C TYR A 38 -13.35 -6.14 1.14
N ARG A 39 -13.03 -6.92 2.17
CA ARG A 39 -13.15 -6.55 3.59
C ARG A 39 -11.79 -6.30 4.21
N GLU A 40 -11.67 -5.24 5.00
CA GLU A 40 -10.43 -4.96 5.71
C GLU A 40 -10.15 -6.04 6.76
N ILE A 41 -8.91 -6.54 6.78
CA ILE A 41 -8.38 -7.37 7.84
C ILE A 41 -7.10 -6.74 8.39
N ARG A 42 -6.93 -6.75 9.71
CA ARG A 42 -5.72 -6.25 10.37
C ARG A 42 -5.11 -7.37 11.18
N THR A 43 -3.88 -7.72 10.84
CA THR A 43 -3.07 -8.71 11.55
C THR A 43 -2.03 -8.01 12.43
N PRO A 44 -1.46 -8.67 13.43
CA PRO A 44 -0.38 -8.12 14.25
C PRO A 44 0.81 -7.66 13.41
N TYR A 45 1.56 -6.67 13.92
CA TYR A 45 2.81 -6.22 13.31
C TYR A 45 3.98 -7.18 13.56
N PHE A 46 3.87 -8.04 14.54
CA PHE A 46 4.80 -9.13 14.79
C PHE A 46 4.02 -10.43 15.05
N GLU A 47 4.60 -11.52 14.64
CA GLU A 47 4.04 -12.87 14.75
C GLU A 47 5.10 -13.81 15.32
N ASP A 48 4.71 -15.01 15.68
CA ASP A 48 5.67 -16.09 15.86
C ASP A 48 6.52 -16.25 14.59
N THR A 49 7.81 -16.47 14.75
CA THR A 49 8.75 -16.54 13.61
C THR A 49 8.34 -17.64 12.62
N SER A 50 7.73 -18.73 13.08
CA SER A 50 7.25 -19.83 12.24
C SER A 50 6.18 -19.41 11.21
N VAL A 51 5.47 -18.31 11.45
CA VAL A 51 4.51 -17.76 10.46
C VAL A 51 5.21 -17.34 9.18
N PHE A 52 6.43 -16.84 9.28
CA PHE A 52 7.18 -16.34 8.11
C PHE A 52 8.31 -17.29 7.69
N ALA A 53 8.99 -17.92 8.63
CA ALA A 53 10.11 -18.84 8.38
C ALA A 53 9.59 -20.25 8.10
N ARG A 54 9.33 -20.54 6.82
CA ARG A 54 8.90 -21.85 6.37
C ARG A 54 10.10 -22.76 6.13
N GLU A 55 9.91 -24.05 6.38
CA GLU A 55 10.91 -25.06 6.03
C GLU A 55 11.19 -25.03 4.52
N ASN A 56 12.47 -25.05 4.16
CA ASN A 56 12.96 -25.01 2.77
C ASN A 56 12.60 -23.74 1.98
N ASP A 57 12.20 -22.63 2.63
CA ASP A 57 12.00 -21.36 1.95
C ASP A 57 13.34 -20.79 1.47
N SER A 58 13.50 -20.66 0.16
CA SER A 58 14.72 -20.15 -0.48
C SER A 58 14.71 -18.63 -0.68
N SER A 59 13.63 -17.94 -0.27
CA SER A 59 13.48 -16.52 -0.47
C SER A 59 14.51 -15.69 0.33
N ASP A 60 15.00 -14.62 -0.27
CA ASP A 60 15.92 -13.70 0.41
C ASP A 60 15.22 -13.00 1.59
N THR A 61 13.92 -12.77 1.49
CA THR A 61 13.11 -12.17 2.56
C THR A 61 13.19 -13.00 3.84
N VAL A 62 12.99 -14.32 3.75
CA VAL A 62 13.07 -15.22 4.91
C VAL A 62 14.52 -15.38 5.37
N ASN A 63 15.45 -15.54 4.45
CA ASN A 63 16.83 -15.92 4.80
C ASN A 63 17.71 -14.76 5.27
N LYS A 64 17.42 -13.51 4.84
CA LYS A 64 18.36 -12.38 5.02
C LYS A 64 17.70 -11.09 5.55
N GLU A 65 16.37 -10.93 5.40
CA GLU A 65 15.73 -9.62 5.54
C GLU A 65 14.76 -9.50 6.71
N MET A 66 14.49 -10.58 7.45
CA MET A 66 13.59 -10.54 8.60
C MET A 66 14.20 -9.84 9.81
N TYR A 67 13.39 -9.05 10.51
CA TYR A 67 13.70 -8.55 11.86
C TYR A 67 13.14 -9.52 12.90
N THR A 68 13.99 -10.43 13.36
CA THR A 68 13.63 -11.43 14.37
C THR A 68 14.24 -11.10 15.72
N PHE A 69 13.47 -11.28 16.78
CA PHE A 69 13.90 -11.06 18.16
C PHE A 69 13.34 -12.14 19.09
N ASN A 70 14.05 -12.43 20.16
CA ASN A 70 13.64 -13.43 21.14
C ASN A 70 13.20 -12.74 22.43
N MET A 71 12.08 -13.20 23.01
CA MET A 71 11.59 -12.76 24.31
C MET A 71 11.13 -13.98 25.12
N GLY A 72 11.78 -14.23 26.25
CA GLY A 72 11.58 -15.49 26.98
C GLY A 72 11.95 -16.69 26.10
N ASP A 73 11.07 -17.66 26.01
CA ASP A 73 11.25 -18.85 25.17
C ASP A 73 10.70 -18.68 23.74
N GLY A 74 10.12 -17.51 23.43
CA GLY A 74 9.49 -17.23 22.15
C GLY A 74 10.41 -16.52 21.16
N SER A 75 10.29 -16.89 19.89
CA SER A 75 10.92 -16.20 18.76
C SER A 75 9.86 -15.47 17.94
N TYR A 76 10.02 -14.18 17.76
CA TYR A 76 9.07 -13.31 17.11
C TYR A 76 9.72 -12.56 15.95
N THR A 77 8.95 -12.29 14.91
CA THR A 77 9.42 -11.58 13.71
C THR A 77 8.48 -10.44 13.38
N LEU A 78 9.03 -9.24 13.14
CA LEU A 78 8.27 -8.14 12.53
C LEU A 78 7.87 -8.56 11.12
N ARG A 79 6.58 -8.42 10.78
CA ARG A 79 6.04 -8.92 9.51
C ARG A 79 6.76 -8.32 8.29
N PRO A 80 7.39 -9.13 7.44
CA PRO A 80 8.04 -8.68 6.21
C PRO A 80 7.07 -8.52 5.04
N GLU A 81 5.86 -9.08 5.18
CA GLU A 81 4.77 -9.08 4.21
C GLU A 81 3.44 -9.37 4.90
N GLY A 82 2.30 -9.20 4.21
CA GLY A 82 0.98 -9.32 4.83
C GLY A 82 0.29 -10.66 4.62
N THR A 83 0.55 -11.36 3.51
CA THR A 83 -0.17 -12.58 3.09
C THR A 83 -0.12 -13.67 4.15
N ALA A 84 1.06 -13.98 4.68
CA ALA A 84 1.25 -15.01 5.70
C ALA A 84 0.40 -14.76 6.95
N GLY A 85 0.37 -13.51 7.44
CA GLY A 85 -0.47 -13.11 8.57
C GLY A 85 -1.96 -13.25 8.29
N VAL A 86 -2.40 -12.91 7.06
CA VAL A 86 -3.81 -13.07 6.64
C VAL A 86 -4.18 -14.55 6.58
N ILE A 87 -3.34 -15.40 5.96
CA ILE A 87 -3.59 -16.86 5.87
C ILE A 87 -3.62 -17.50 7.26
N ARG A 88 -2.67 -17.16 8.13
CA ARG A 88 -2.66 -17.61 9.53
C ARG A 88 -3.96 -17.21 10.24
N ALA A 89 -4.42 -15.95 10.08
CA ALA A 89 -5.67 -15.49 10.67
C ALA A 89 -6.89 -16.22 10.09
N PHE A 90 -6.90 -16.44 8.76
CA PHE A 90 -7.96 -17.16 8.06
C PHE A 90 -8.12 -18.59 8.59
N ASP A 91 -7.00 -19.30 8.79
CA ASP A 91 -7.06 -20.64 9.36
C ASP A 91 -7.36 -20.62 10.86
N GLN A 92 -6.68 -19.81 11.66
CA GLN A 92 -6.87 -19.75 13.11
C GLN A 92 -8.33 -19.51 13.50
N HIS A 93 -9.01 -18.62 12.77
CA HIS A 93 -10.42 -18.29 13.03
C HIS A 93 -11.41 -19.12 12.23
N LYS A 94 -10.94 -20.15 11.48
CA LYS A 94 -11.77 -21.05 10.67
C LYS A 94 -12.72 -20.30 9.74
N LEU A 95 -12.25 -19.21 9.12
CA LEU A 95 -13.08 -18.34 8.31
C LEU A 95 -13.70 -19.08 7.12
N TYR A 96 -13.05 -20.11 6.61
CA TYR A 96 -13.58 -20.99 5.56
C TYR A 96 -14.87 -21.72 5.93
N GLY A 97 -15.19 -21.84 7.22
CA GLY A 97 -16.44 -22.45 7.70
C GLY A 97 -17.52 -21.44 8.10
N SER A 98 -17.19 -20.15 8.16
CA SER A 98 -18.07 -19.11 8.68
C SER A 98 -18.44 -18.02 7.67
N MET A 99 -17.91 -18.10 6.45
CA MET A 99 -18.17 -17.13 5.38
C MET A 99 -18.31 -17.81 4.02
N GLU A 100 -18.92 -17.11 3.07
CA GLU A 100 -18.96 -17.52 1.68
C GLU A 100 -17.56 -17.38 1.05
N LEU A 101 -17.14 -18.39 0.28
CA LEU A 101 -15.89 -18.39 -0.45
C LEU A 101 -16.07 -17.94 -1.89
N PRO A 102 -15.08 -17.24 -2.49
CA PRO A 102 -13.81 -16.87 -1.90
C PRO A 102 -13.94 -15.79 -0.84
N GLY A 103 -13.22 -15.93 0.26
CA GLY A 103 -12.99 -14.86 1.21
C GLY A 103 -12.14 -13.76 0.58
N ARG A 104 -12.67 -12.55 0.51
CA ARG A 104 -12.01 -11.37 -0.10
C ARG A 104 -11.53 -10.43 0.99
N PHE A 105 -10.22 -10.33 1.17
CA PHE A 105 -9.62 -9.51 2.22
C PHE A 105 -8.65 -8.49 1.62
N TYR A 106 -8.57 -7.32 2.25
CA TYR A 106 -7.48 -6.40 2.04
C TYR A 106 -6.86 -5.98 3.37
N TYR A 107 -5.59 -5.68 3.35
CA TYR A 107 -4.85 -5.11 4.47
C TYR A 107 -4.06 -3.89 4.03
N MET A 108 -3.79 -2.99 4.98
CA MET A 108 -2.92 -1.84 4.77
C MET A 108 -2.15 -1.56 6.06
N GLY A 109 -0.84 -1.38 5.97
CA GLY A 109 -0.02 -1.07 7.13
C GLY A 109 1.46 -1.29 6.92
N ALA A 110 2.24 -1.01 7.98
CA ALA A 110 3.69 -1.11 7.94
C ALA A 110 4.18 -2.55 7.81
N MET A 111 5.21 -2.74 6.97
CA MET A 111 6.02 -3.94 6.81
C MET A 111 7.48 -3.62 7.10
N PHE A 112 8.27 -4.64 7.40
CA PHE A 112 9.64 -4.48 7.89
C PHE A 112 10.59 -5.44 7.19
N ARG A 113 11.60 -4.91 6.47
CA ARG A 113 12.62 -5.70 5.79
C ARG A 113 14.00 -5.10 6.00
N HIS A 114 14.96 -5.90 6.43
CA HIS A 114 16.35 -5.47 6.60
C HIS A 114 17.08 -5.40 5.27
N GLU A 115 16.50 -4.68 4.31
CA GLU A 115 17.12 -4.43 3.01
C GLU A 115 18.12 -3.28 3.05
N ARG A 116 18.96 -3.20 2.00
CA ARG A 116 19.78 -2.01 1.75
C ARG A 116 18.86 -0.87 1.30
N PRO A 117 18.73 0.22 2.08
CA PRO A 117 17.86 1.32 1.73
C PRO A 117 18.26 1.99 0.42
N GLN A 118 17.29 2.25 -0.44
CA GLN A 118 17.43 2.98 -1.70
C GLN A 118 16.10 3.67 -2.05
N LYS A 119 16.06 4.51 -3.09
CA LYS A 119 14.81 5.18 -3.50
C LYS A 119 13.70 4.13 -3.69
N GLY A 120 12.54 4.31 -3.02
CA GLY A 120 11.40 3.40 -3.09
C GLY A 120 11.57 2.05 -2.36
N ARG A 121 12.67 1.85 -1.60
CA ARG A 121 12.88 0.69 -0.71
C ARG A 121 13.37 1.15 0.65
N GLN A 122 12.52 1.00 1.63
CA GLN A 122 12.77 1.34 3.02
C GLN A 122 12.78 0.06 3.88
N ARG A 123 13.35 0.16 5.08
CA ARG A 123 13.33 -0.93 6.07
C ARG A 123 12.00 -1.03 6.81
N GLN A 124 11.32 0.11 6.96
CA GLN A 124 9.90 0.18 7.28
C GLN A 124 9.21 0.86 6.10
N PHE A 125 8.19 0.23 5.57
CA PHE A 125 7.41 0.73 4.43
C PHE A 125 5.96 0.34 4.60
N THR A 126 5.06 1.05 3.95
CA THR A 126 3.63 0.76 4.01
C THR A 126 3.21 -0.07 2.80
N GLN A 127 2.53 -1.17 3.06
CA GLN A 127 2.02 -2.05 2.03
C GLN A 127 0.49 -2.10 2.10
N PHE A 128 -0.16 -1.95 0.97
CA PHE A 128 -1.52 -2.38 0.73
C PHE A 128 -1.47 -3.72 0.01
N GLY A 129 -2.30 -4.68 0.41
CA GLY A 129 -2.43 -5.95 -0.28
C GLY A 129 -3.82 -6.50 -0.22
N VAL A 130 -4.13 -7.40 -1.14
CA VAL A 130 -5.40 -8.11 -1.23
C VAL A 130 -5.18 -9.61 -1.30
N GLU A 131 -6.11 -10.36 -0.73
CA GLU A 131 -6.10 -11.83 -0.75
C GLU A 131 -7.51 -12.33 -1.06
N ASN A 132 -7.64 -13.14 -2.11
CA ASN A 132 -8.80 -13.97 -2.42
C ASN A 132 -8.50 -15.40 -2.04
N ILE A 133 -9.21 -15.96 -1.06
CA ILE A 133 -8.91 -17.28 -0.52
C ILE A 133 -10.13 -18.19 -0.65
N GLY A 134 -9.95 -19.38 -1.23
CA GLY A 134 -10.97 -20.40 -1.29
C GLY A 134 -11.55 -20.69 -2.66
N ALA A 135 -10.97 -20.14 -3.74
CA ALA A 135 -11.38 -20.46 -5.11
C ALA A 135 -10.19 -20.55 -6.08
N LYS A 136 -10.25 -21.51 -6.98
CA LYS A 136 -9.32 -21.64 -8.11
C LYS A 136 -10.08 -21.32 -9.40
N SER A 137 -9.95 -20.09 -9.90
CA SER A 137 -10.59 -19.62 -11.12
C SER A 137 -9.69 -18.65 -11.87
N PRO A 138 -9.46 -18.86 -13.18
CA PRO A 138 -8.72 -17.93 -14.03
C PRO A 138 -9.33 -16.52 -14.08
N GLU A 139 -10.66 -16.46 -14.04
CA GLU A 139 -11.40 -15.18 -14.07
C GLU A 139 -11.18 -14.39 -12.75
N LEU A 140 -11.05 -15.09 -11.61
CA LEU A 140 -10.72 -14.47 -10.34
C LEU A 140 -9.29 -13.92 -10.33
N ASP A 141 -8.36 -14.59 -11.04
CA ASP A 141 -7.00 -14.09 -11.20
C ASP A 141 -6.99 -12.77 -11.98
N ALA A 142 -7.72 -12.73 -13.09
CA ALA A 142 -7.86 -11.51 -13.89
C ALA A 142 -8.58 -10.38 -13.12
N GLU A 143 -9.64 -10.69 -12.36
CA GLU A 143 -10.33 -9.71 -11.51
C GLU A 143 -9.42 -9.15 -10.44
N THR A 144 -8.55 -10.00 -9.84
CA THR A 144 -7.58 -9.56 -8.83
C THR A 144 -6.54 -8.62 -9.45
N ILE A 145 -6.04 -8.91 -10.64
CA ILE A 145 -5.14 -8.02 -11.39
C ILE A 145 -5.85 -6.70 -11.72
N ALA A 146 -7.13 -6.77 -12.14
CA ALA A 146 -7.93 -5.60 -12.50
C ALA A 146 -8.07 -4.61 -11.34
N LEU A 147 -8.33 -5.08 -10.13
CA LEU A 147 -8.40 -4.22 -8.95
C LEU A 147 -7.11 -3.40 -8.75
N GLY A 148 -5.95 -4.06 -8.82
CA GLY A 148 -4.66 -3.36 -8.69
C GLY A 148 -4.44 -2.37 -9.85
N TYR A 149 -4.81 -2.76 -11.06
CA TYR A 149 -4.72 -1.92 -12.25
C TYR A 149 -5.63 -0.69 -12.14
N ASP A 150 -6.86 -0.85 -11.68
CA ASP A 150 -7.82 0.25 -11.49
C ASP A 150 -7.36 1.24 -10.42
N ILE A 151 -6.76 0.76 -9.31
CA ILE A 151 -6.14 1.65 -8.31
C ILE A 151 -5.04 2.49 -8.95
N VAL A 152 -4.15 1.89 -9.72
CA VAL A 152 -3.05 2.58 -10.40
C VAL A 152 -3.57 3.60 -11.41
N LYS A 153 -4.61 3.23 -12.17
CA LYS A 153 -5.24 4.13 -13.16
C LYS A 153 -5.97 5.30 -12.50
N GLU A 154 -6.68 5.07 -11.38
CA GLU A 154 -7.35 6.14 -10.62
C GLU A 154 -6.35 7.11 -10.00
N MET A 155 -5.13 6.65 -9.66
CA MET A 155 -4.02 7.50 -9.26
C MET A 155 -3.38 8.27 -10.43
N GLY A 156 -4.02 8.30 -11.61
CA GLY A 156 -3.55 9.04 -12.77
C GLY A 156 -2.32 8.43 -13.47
N ILE A 157 -1.85 7.27 -13.02
CA ILE A 157 -0.66 6.65 -13.57
C ILE A 157 -1.00 5.94 -14.88
N SER A 158 -0.46 6.44 -15.98
CA SER A 158 -0.70 5.94 -17.35
C SER A 158 0.43 5.07 -17.88
N SER A 159 1.65 5.33 -17.45
CA SER A 159 2.88 4.68 -17.90
C SER A 159 3.09 3.33 -17.23
N VAL A 160 2.15 2.37 -17.42
CA VAL A 160 2.20 1.05 -16.79
C VAL A 160 1.96 -0.09 -17.78
N LYS A 161 2.57 -1.23 -17.46
CA LYS A 161 2.46 -2.47 -18.21
C LYS A 161 2.27 -3.64 -17.22
N VAL A 162 1.36 -4.55 -17.54
CA VAL A 162 1.21 -5.82 -16.82
C VAL A 162 2.14 -6.85 -17.47
N CYS A 163 3.11 -7.33 -16.73
CA CYS A 163 3.92 -8.50 -17.07
C CYS A 163 3.30 -9.71 -16.37
N ILE A 164 3.00 -10.77 -17.11
CA ILE A 164 2.31 -11.95 -16.60
C ILE A 164 3.00 -13.22 -17.05
N ASN A 165 3.02 -14.22 -16.19
CA ASN A 165 3.50 -15.56 -16.48
C ASN A 165 2.65 -16.59 -15.74
N THR A 166 2.89 -17.87 -16.01
CA THR A 166 2.38 -18.99 -15.20
C THR A 166 3.53 -19.84 -14.70
N LEU A 167 3.45 -20.31 -13.47
CA LEU A 167 4.38 -21.30 -12.92
C LEU A 167 3.84 -22.73 -13.10
N GLY A 168 2.64 -22.90 -13.63
CA GLY A 168 1.96 -24.16 -13.71
C GLY A 168 1.56 -24.74 -12.34
N ASP A 169 1.06 -25.94 -12.36
CA ASP A 169 0.78 -26.77 -11.19
C ASP A 169 2.06 -27.48 -10.68
N ASP A 170 1.91 -28.32 -9.67
CA ASP A 170 3.05 -29.02 -9.06
C ASP A 170 3.71 -30.00 -10.05
N GLU A 171 2.96 -30.65 -10.96
CA GLU A 171 3.49 -31.55 -11.97
C GLU A 171 4.34 -30.78 -12.99
N SER A 172 3.81 -29.70 -13.54
CA SER A 172 4.51 -28.82 -14.48
C SER A 172 5.77 -28.23 -13.84
N ARG A 173 5.67 -27.77 -12.59
CA ARG A 173 6.81 -27.22 -11.84
C ARG A 173 7.89 -28.27 -11.56
N ALA A 174 7.51 -29.50 -11.24
CA ALA A 174 8.47 -30.59 -11.00
C ALA A 174 9.23 -30.94 -12.30
N ALA A 175 8.53 -31.05 -13.43
CA ALA A 175 9.12 -31.28 -14.75
C ALA A 175 10.10 -30.14 -15.12
N TYR A 176 9.67 -28.90 -14.96
CA TYR A 176 10.53 -27.75 -15.28
C TYR A 176 11.75 -27.62 -14.35
N ARG A 177 11.57 -27.90 -13.06
CA ARG A 177 12.65 -27.92 -12.07
C ARG A 177 13.73 -28.93 -12.44
N SER A 178 13.34 -30.13 -12.92
CA SER A 178 14.25 -31.15 -13.39
C SER A 178 15.01 -30.68 -14.62
N ALA A 179 14.33 -30.09 -15.59
CA ALA A 179 14.95 -29.54 -16.80
C ALA A 179 15.95 -28.43 -16.48
N LEU A 180 15.61 -27.51 -15.57
CA LEU A 180 16.55 -26.47 -15.14
C LEU A 180 17.78 -27.04 -14.41
N LYS A 181 17.62 -28.06 -13.57
CA LYS A 181 18.75 -28.74 -12.93
C LYS A 181 19.68 -29.40 -13.96
N GLU A 182 19.11 -30.12 -14.91
CA GLU A 182 19.87 -30.72 -16.00
C GLU A 182 20.62 -29.67 -16.84
N HIS A 183 19.91 -28.57 -17.18
CA HIS A 183 20.49 -27.48 -17.96
C HIS A 183 21.63 -26.76 -17.23
N PHE A 184 21.49 -26.42 -15.97
CA PHE A 184 22.49 -25.66 -15.21
C PHE A 184 23.63 -26.50 -14.65
N ALA A 185 23.50 -27.84 -14.56
CA ALA A 185 24.54 -28.72 -14.03
C ALA A 185 25.95 -28.51 -14.64
N PRO A 186 26.10 -28.39 -15.97
CA PRO A 186 27.40 -28.16 -16.59
C PRO A 186 28.03 -26.78 -16.28
N TYR A 187 27.22 -25.81 -15.86
CA TYR A 187 27.62 -24.41 -15.66
C TYR A 187 27.80 -24.03 -14.20
N LEU A 188 27.65 -24.97 -13.26
CA LEU A 188 27.67 -24.68 -11.83
C LEU A 188 28.90 -23.92 -11.35
N ASP A 189 30.07 -24.25 -11.88
CA ASP A 189 31.33 -23.61 -11.50
C ASP A 189 31.40 -22.14 -11.92
N GLU A 190 30.68 -21.77 -12.97
CA GLU A 190 30.62 -20.42 -13.52
C GLU A 190 29.60 -19.53 -12.81
N LEU A 191 28.61 -20.11 -12.11
CA LEU A 191 27.55 -19.38 -11.46
C LEU A 191 28.00 -18.69 -10.15
N CYS A 192 27.37 -17.58 -9.80
CA CYS A 192 27.61 -16.89 -8.54
C CYS A 192 27.19 -17.75 -7.33
N SER A 193 27.69 -17.41 -6.16
CA SER A 193 27.43 -18.17 -4.92
C SER A 193 25.93 -18.32 -4.60
N ASP A 194 25.13 -17.29 -4.88
CA ASP A 194 23.68 -17.35 -4.69
C ASP A 194 23.02 -18.31 -5.69
N CYS A 195 23.44 -18.32 -6.96
CA CYS A 195 22.94 -19.26 -7.96
C CYS A 195 23.32 -20.71 -7.66
N LYS A 196 24.53 -20.98 -7.14
CA LYS A 196 24.93 -22.30 -6.65
C LYS A 196 24.03 -22.81 -5.52
N ARG A 197 23.70 -21.95 -4.57
CA ARG A 197 22.75 -22.28 -3.50
C ARG A 197 21.33 -22.50 -4.05
N ARG A 198 20.86 -21.64 -4.93
CA ARG A 198 19.52 -21.73 -5.59
C ARG A 198 19.37 -22.98 -6.43
N TYR A 199 20.43 -23.47 -7.05
CA TYR A 199 20.43 -24.73 -7.80
C TYR A 199 19.97 -25.91 -6.92
N GLU A 200 20.42 -25.98 -5.68
CA GLU A 200 20.02 -27.03 -4.75
C GLU A 200 18.60 -26.82 -4.20
N GLN A 201 18.29 -25.60 -3.81
CA GLN A 201 17.04 -25.28 -3.13
C GLN A 201 15.88 -25.04 -4.10
N ASN A 202 16.02 -24.11 -5.04
CA ASN A 202 15.00 -23.76 -6.01
C ASN A 202 15.64 -23.19 -7.30
N PRO A 203 15.90 -24.02 -8.31
CA PRO A 203 16.59 -23.60 -9.53
C PRO A 203 15.82 -22.55 -10.35
N LEU A 204 14.49 -22.41 -10.19
CA LEU A 204 13.72 -21.35 -10.81
C LEU A 204 14.27 -19.95 -10.44
N ARG A 205 14.78 -19.80 -9.22
CA ARG A 205 15.35 -18.54 -8.73
C ARG A 205 16.66 -18.14 -9.39
N ILE A 206 17.30 -19.05 -10.12
CA ILE A 206 18.50 -18.72 -10.93
C ILE A 206 18.11 -17.75 -12.04
N LEU A 207 16.93 -17.92 -12.64
CA LEU A 207 16.42 -17.09 -13.73
C LEU A 207 16.27 -15.59 -13.34
N ASP A 208 16.05 -15.30 -12.06
CA ASP A 208 15.96 -13.94 -11.50
C ASP A 208 17.33 -13.43 -10.96
N CYS A 209 18.44 -14.01 -11.37
CA CYS A 209 19.75 -13.59 -10.88
C CYS A 209 20.23 -12.31 -11.54
N LYS A 210 20.44 -11.25 -10.73
CA LYS A 210 20.97 -9.97 -11.21
C LYS A 210 22.46 -9.98 -11.53
N VAL A 211 23.20 -10.95 -10.99
CA VAL A 211 24.65 -11.07 -11.19
C VAL A 211 24.96 -11.87 -12.45
N ASP A 212 24.22 -12.97 -12.65
CA ASP A 212 24.48 -13.91 -13.74
C ASP A 212 23.56 -13.70 -14.96
N HIS A 213 22.66 -12.70 -14.93
CA HIS A 213 21.57 -12.52 -15.92
C HIS A 213 22.06 -12.44 -17.38
N ASP A 214 23.26 -11.92 -17.63
CA ASP A 214 23.85 -11.80 -18.98
C ASP A 214 24.55 -13.07 -19.45
N LYS A 215 24.70 -14.10 -18.61
CA LYS A 215 25.36 -15.33 -18.98
C LYS A 215 24.56 -16.12 -20.00
N GLU A 216 25.23 -16.70 -20.96
CA GLU A 216 24.63 -17.47 -22.05
C GLU A 216 23.77 -18.63 -21.50
N CYS A 217 24.19 -19.29 -20.44
CA CYS A 217 23.44 -20.36 -19.82
C CYS A 217 22.08 -19.90 -19.22
N LEU A 218 21.96 -18.64 -18.78
CA LEU A 218 20.68 -18.09 -18.33
C LEU A 218 19.83 -17.64 -19.54
N GLN A 219 20.47 -17.11 -20.59
CA GLN A 219 19.75 -16.69 -21.79
C GLN A 219 19.14 -17.87 -22.56
N ASN A 220 19.82 -19.03 -22.53
CA ASN A 220 19.41 -20.26 -23.21
C ASN A 220 18.72 -21.26 -22.29
N ALA A 221 18.31 -20.84 -21.08
CA ALA A 221 17.58 -21.69 -20.15
C ALA A 221 16.26 -22.20 -20.76
N PRO A 222 15.82 -23.42 -20.45
CA PRO A 222 14.53 -23.95 -20.86
C PRO A 222 13.40 -22.99 -20.50
N ARG A 223 12.36 -22.92 -21.32
CA ARG A 223 11.17 -22.11 -21.06
C ARG A 223 10.12 -22.92 -20.34
N LEU A 224 9.50 -22.34 -19.32
CA LEU A 224 8.47 -23.02 -18.54
C LEU A 224 7.29 -23.50 -19.38
N HIS A 225 6.89 -22.71 -20.39
CA HIS A 225 5.76 -23.05 -21.28
C HIS A 225 5.90 -24.41 -21.98
N ASP A 226 7.14 -24.90 -22.21
CA ASP A 226 7.40 -26.19 -22.83
C ASP A 226 7.14 -27.39 -21.89
N TYR A 227 7.00 -27.12 -20.58
CA TYR A 227 6.81 -28.10 -19.51
C TYR A 227 5.43 -28.03 -18.84
N LEU A 228 4.57 -27.14 -19.31
CA LEU A 228 3.19 -27.06 -18.81
C LEU A 228 2.38 -28.25 -19.31
N ASN A 229 1.62 -28.89 -18.42
CA ASN A 229 0.59 -29.82 -18.81
C ASN A 229 -0.64 -29.09 -19.41
N GLU A 230 -1.57 -29.85 -20.01
CA GLU A 230 -2.71 -29.27 -20.71
C GLU A 230 -3.65 -28.49 -19.78
N GLU A 231 -3.79 -28.90 -18.51
CA GLU A 231 -4.59 -28.20 -17.52
C GLU A 231 -4.00 -26.82 -17.23
N SER A 232 -2.70 -26.75 -16.97
CA SER A 232 -1.99 -25.49 -16.70
C SER A 232 -1.97 -24.54 -17.90
N LYS A 233 -1.83 -25.08 -19.14
CA LYS A 233 -1.95 -24.27 -20.36
C LYS A 233 -3.35 -23.70 -20.51
N SER A 234 -4.38 -24.54 -20.41
CA SER A 234 -5.77 -24.09 -20.51
C SER A 234 -6.13 -23.06 -19.42
N TYR A 235 -5.64 -23.27 -18.20
CA TYR A 235 -5.82 -22.30 -17.11
C TYR A 235 -5.25 -20.93 -17.49
N PHE A 236 -3.99 -20.89 -17.92
CA PHE A 236 -3.31 -19.64 -18.30
C PHE A 236 -3.97 -18.95 -19.48
N GLU A 237 -4.34 -19.69 -20.53
CA GLU A 237 -5.07 -19.12 -21.67
C GLU A 237 -6.40 -18.47 -21.27
N ARG A 238 -7.12 -19.03 -20.28
CA ARG A 238 -8.33 -18.44 -19.75
C ARG A 238 -8.07 -17.16 -18.96
N VAL A 239 -6.97 -17.09 -18.20
CA VAL A 239 -6.56 -15.84 -17.54
C VAL A 239 -6.31 -14.75 -18.57
N LEU A 240 -5.57 -15.06 -19.65
CA LEU A 240 -5.29 -14.09 -20.72
C LEU A 240 -6.57 -13.63 -21.41
N LYS A 241 -7.48 -14.54 -21.75
CA LYS A 241 -8.80 -14.20 -22.33
C LYS A 241 -9.64 -13.32 -21.42
N ALA A 242 -9.57 -13.53 -20.10
CA ALA A 242 -10.27 -12.70 -19.13
C ALA A 242 -9.67 -11.28 -19.06
N LEU A 243 -8.34 -11.14 -19.10
CA LEU A 243 -7.68 -9.83 -19.19
C LEU A 243 -8.03 -9.10 -20.49
N ASP A 244 -8.07 -9.82 -21.63
CA ASP A 244 -8.52 -9.27 -22.92
C ASP A 244 -9.96 -8.74 -22.83
N ALA A 245 -10.85 -9.51 -22.20
CA ALA A 245 -12.25 -9.11 -22.01
C ALA A 245 -12.41 -7.87 -21.11
N LEU A 246 -11.49 -7.67 -20.16
CA LEU A 246 -11.42 -6.49 -19.29
C LEU A 246 -10.70 -5.31 -19.96
N GLY A 247 -10.10 -5.51 -21.14
CA GLY A 247 -9.31 -4.47 -21.83
C GLY A 247 -8.02 -4.10 -21.12
N ILE A 248 -7.46 -5.00 -20.32
CA ILE A 248 -6.20 -4.78 -19.59
C ILE A 248 -5.05 -5.26 -20.47
N PRO A 249 -4.15 -4.34 -20.94
CA PRO A 249 -3.01 -4.72 -21.75
C PRO A 249 -1.97 -5.46 -20.91
N TYR A 250 -1.44 -6.54 -21.44
CA TYR A 250 -0.41 -7.36 -20.80
C TYR A 250 0.69 -7.77 -21.77
N GLU A 251 1.81 -8.19 -21.21
CA GLU A 251 2.93 -8.83 -21.91
C GLU A 251 3.27 -10.13 -21.18
N ILE A 252 3.40 -11.23 -21.93
CA ILE A 252 3.85 -12.49 -21.35
C ILE A 252 5.36 -12.41 -21.19
N ASP A 253 5.83 -12.63 -19.96
CA ASP A 253 7.25 -12.64 -19.61
C ASP A 253 7.65 -14.03 -19.09
N ASP A 254 8.18 -14.87 -19.96
CA ASP A 254 8.58 -16.25 -19.66
C ASP A 254 9.64 -16.38 -18.55
N ARG A 255 10.29 -15.28 -18.18
CA ARG A 255 11.31 -15.23 -17.14
C ARG A 255 10.77 -14.71 -15.81
N LEU A 256 9.54 -14.22 -15.82
CA LEU A 256 8.94 -13.71 -14.60
C LEU A 256 8.76 -14.83 -13.57
N VAL A 257 9.53 -14.77 -12.50
CA VAL A 257 9.38 -15.55 -11.29
C VAL A 257 9.23 -14.62 -10.10
N ARG A 258 8.71 -15.10 -8.98
CA ARG A 258 8.46 -14.26 -7.80
C ARG A 258 9.44 -14.53 -6.67
N GLY A 259 9.64 -13.52 -5.83
CA GLY A 259 10.55 -13.55 -4.69
C GLY A 259 10.13 -14.45 -3.52
N LEU A 260 8.97 -15.09 -3.58
CA LEU A 260 8.42 -15.97 -2.55
C LEU A 260 8.10 -17.33 -3.17
N ASP A 261 8.39 -18.42 -2.46
CA ASP A 261 8.37 -19.77 -3.01
C ASP A 261 6.97 -20.43 -3.02
N TYR A 262 5.95 -19.78 -2.47
CA TYR A 262 4.61 -20.34 -2.39
C TYR A 262 3.75 -20.18 -3.65
N TYR A 263 4.21 -19.43 -4.65
CA TYR A 263 3.42 -19.18 -5.85
C TYR A 263 3.27 -20.41 -6.75
N THR A 264 2.07 -20.55 -7.32
CA THR A 264 1.67 -21.53 -8.33
C THR A 264 0.95 -20.81 -9.48
N HIS A 265 0.73 -21.45 -10.61
CA HIS A 265 -0.02 -20.90 -11.75
C HIS A 265 0.30 -19.41 -12.03
N THR A 266 -0.69 -18.54 -11.99
CA THR A 266 -0.58 -17.12 -12.36
C THR A 266 0.39 -16.36 -11.45
N VAL A 267 1.38 -15.71 -12.06
CA VAL A 267 2.25 -14.71 -11.42
C VAL A 267 2.28 -13.47 -12.28
N PHE A 268 2.32 -12.30 -11.65
CA PHE A 268 2.30 -11.04 -12.39
C PHE A 268 3.04 -9.92 -11.64
N GLU A 269 3.51 -8.97 -12.44
CA GLU A 269 4.02 -7.68 -11.99
C GLU A 269 3.41 -6.56 -12.83
N VAL A 270 3.02 -5.48 -12.19
CA VAL A 270 2.69 -4.24 -12.89
C VAL A 270 3.86 -3.31 -12.73
N VAL A 271 4.45 -2.95 -13.86
CA VAL A 271 5.69 -2.19 -13.91
C VAL A 271 5.48 -0.84 -14.58
N SER A 272 6.21 0.17 -14.11
CA SER A 272 6.29 1.46 -14.79
C SER A 272 7.09 1.31 -16.08
N THR A 273 6.59 1.90 -17.17
CA THR A 273 7.27 1.97 -18.47
C THR A 273 8.10 3.24 -18.64
N ARG A 274 8.21 4.06 -17.60
CA ARG A 274 9.04 5.28 -17.64
C ARG A 274 10.51 4.93 -17.75
N PRO A 275 11.28 5.66 -18.58
CA PRO A 275 12.70 5.40 -18.78
C PRO A 275 13.57 5.54 -17.52
N ASP A 276 13.12 6.35 -16.56
CA ASP A 276 13.82 6.64 -15.30
C ASP A 276 13.50 5.68 -14.16
N SER A 277 12.58 4.74 -14.36
CA SER A 277 12.16 3.76 -13.34
C SER A 277 13.23 2.72 -13.01
N GLY A 278 14.12 2.37 -13.96
CA GLY A 278 15.24 1.46 -13.77
C GLY A 278 14.85 0.13 -13.10
N ALA A 279 15.67 -0.35 -12.18
CA ALA A 279 15.44 -1.58 -11.41
C ALA A 279 14.25 -1.49 -10.41
N GLN A 280 13.58 -0.35 -10.33
CA GLN A 280 12.47 -0.07 -9.43
C GLN A 280 11.12 0.04 -10.17
N ALA A 281 11.05 -0.50 -11.39
CA ALA A 281 9.87 -0.39 -12.23
C ALA A 281 8.60 -1.04 -11.64
N THR A 282 8.72 -2.07 -10.80
CA THR A 282 7.56 -2.78 -10.23
C THR A 282 6.78 -1.91 -9.27
N ILE A 283 5.51 -1.62 -9.60
CA ILE A 283 4.57 -0.85 -8.78
C ILE A 283 3.88 -1.81 -7.80
N PHE A 284 3.29 -2.88 -8.33
CA PHE A 284 2.72 -3.94 -7.54
C PHE A 284 2.94 -5.31 -8.19
N ALA A 285 2.79 -6.34 -7.40
CA ALA A 285 3.04 -7.68 -7.86
C ALA A 285 2.29 -8.70 -7.02
N GLY A 286 1.98 -9.82 -7.62
CA GLY A 286 1.22 -10.86 -6.98
C GLY A 286 1.24 -12.18 -7.74
N GLY A 287 0.31 -13.03 -7.35
CA GLY A 287 0.11 -14.33 -7.99
C GLY A 287 -0.75 -15.26 -7.17
N ARG A 288 -0.97 -16.43 -7.74
CA ARG A 288 -1.73 -17.53 -7.14
C ARG A 288 -0.86 -18.38 -6.22
N TYR A 289 -1.47 -18.89 -5.16
CA TYR A 289 -0.86 -19.81 -4.21
C TYR A 289 -1.90 -20.87 -3.82
N ASP A 290 -1.65 -22.12 -4.18
CA ASP A 290 -2.65 -23.19 -4.03
C ASP A 290 -2.58 -23.90 -2.67
N HIS A 291 -1.41 -24.09 -2.07
CA HIS A 291 -1.23 -24.90 -0.86
C HIS A 291 -0.90 -24.08 0.39
N PHE A 292 -1.06 -22.76 0.32
CA PHE A 292 -0.58 -21.92 1.41
C PHE A 292 -1.47 -21.98 2.67
N VAL A 293 -2.79 -22.20 2.50
CA VAL A 293 -3.72 -22.39 3.63
C VAL A 293 -3.44 -23.71 4.35
N SER A 294 -3.23 -24.80 3.60
CA SER A 294 -2.92 -26.12 4.16
C SER A 294 -1.58 -26.18 4.87
N TYR A 295 -0.63 -25.33 4.48
CA TYR A 295 0.63 -25.19 5.20
C TYR A 295 0.44 -24.79 6.67
N TYR A 296 -0.56 -23.96 7.00
CA TYR A 296 -0.90 -23.58 8.39
C TYR A 296 -1.84 -24.57 9.09
N GLY A 297 -2.15 -25.70 8.47
CA GLY A 297 -3.03 -26.74 9.04
C GLY A 297 -4.50 -26.60 8.65
N GLY A 298 -4.83 -25.65 7.80
CA GLY A 298 -6.16 -25.46 7.23
C GLY A 298 -6.48 -26.45 6.11
N PRO A 299 -7.67 -26.34 5.50
CA PRO A 299 -8.03 -27.12 4.33
C PRO A 299 -7.17 -26.73 3.11
N ASP A 300 -7.07 -27.63 2.14
CA ASP A 300 -6.39 -27.35 0.86
C ASP A 300 -7.24 -26.39 0.02
N LEU A 301 -6.98 -25.10 0.20
CA LEU A 301 -7.68 -24.00 -0.47
C LEU A 301 -6.70 -23.14 -1.26
N SER A 302 -7.08 -22.88 -2.47
CA SER A 302 -6.37 -22.01 -3.39
C SER A 302 -6.56 -20.53 -3.02
N GLY A 303 -5.56 -19.72 -3.25
CA GLY A 303 -5.65 -18.28 -3.07
C GLY A 303 -4.93 -17.51 -4.16
N ILE A 304 -5.28 -16.24 -4.32
CA ILE A 304 -4.59 -15.28 -5.16
C ILE A 304 -4.59 -13.91 -4.51
N GLY A 305 -3.47 -13.21 -4.60
CA GLY A 305 -3.36 -11.86 -4.06
C GLY A 305 -2.27 -11.06 -4.72
N PHE A 306 -2.19 -9.80 -4.33
CA PHE A 306 -1.09 -8.91 -4.69
C PHE A 306 -0.79 -7.92 -3.56
N ALA A 307 0.36 -7.27 -3.66
CA ALA A 307 0.72 -6.20 -2.75
C ALA A 307 1.35 -5.00 -3.48
N ILE A 308 0.98 -3.79 -3.03
CA ILE A 308 1.46 -2.49 -3.51
C ILE A 308 2.25 -1.81 -2.39
N GLY A 309 3.45 -1.33 -2.66
CA GLY A 309 4.18 -0.41 -1.77
C GLY A 309 3.67 1.02 -1.95
N LEU A 310 3.08 1.61 -0.91
CA LEU A 310 2.44 2.93 -1.01
C LEU A 310 3.44 4.04 -1.29
N GLU A 311 4.64 3.99 -0.72
CA GLU A 311 5.71 4.96 -0.99
C GLU A 311 6.02 5.06 -2.47
N ARG A 312 6.04 3.93 -3.16
CA ARG A 312 6.32 3.86 -4.59
C ARG A 312 5.13 4.35 -5.42
N LEU A 313 3.92 3.95 -5.05
CA LEU A 313 2.69 4.40 -5.69
C LEU A 313 2.55 5.92 -5.62
N ILE A 314 2.76 6.51 -4.43
CA ILE A 314 2.73 7.97 -4.22
C ILE A 314 3.81 8.66 -5.06
N SER A 315 5.05 8.16 -5.02
CA SER A 315 6.15 8.78 -5.78
C SER A 315 5.86 8.79 -7.28
N LEU A 316 5.34 7.69 -7.82
CA LEU A 316 5.04 7.60 -9.26
C LEU A 316 3.83 8.47 -9.64
N ALA A 317 2.78 8.49 -8.81
CA ALA A 317 1.63 9.36 -9.02
C ALA A 317 2.03 10.85 -9.02
N ASP A 318 2.90 11.25 -8.09
CA ASP A 318 3.45 12.61 -8.02
C ASP A 318 4.27 12.97 -9.28
N GLU A 319 5.10 12.04 -9.73
CA GLU A 319 5.92 12.18 -10.96
C GLU A 319 5.07 12.25 -12.24
N GLU A 320 3.88 11.66 -12.26
CA GLU A 320 2.92 11.74 -13.37
C GLU A 320 1.91 12.88 -13.23
N GLY A 321 2.05 13.69 -12.17
CA GLY A 321 1.26 14.92 -12.00
C GLY A 321 -0.13 14.69 -11.43
N HIS A 322 -0.32 13.62 -10.66
CA HIS A 322 -1.56 13.39 -9.92
C HIS A 322 -1.84 14.54 -8.96
N ASP A 323 -3.07 15.05 -8.98
CA ASP A 323 -3.53 16.06 -8.05
C ASP A 323 -4.00 15.41 -6.74
N PHE A 324 -3.15 15.39 -5.74
CA PHE A 324 -3.47 14.88 -4.39
C PHE A 324 -4.44 15.78 -3.62
N GLY A 325 -4.88 16.86 -4.23
CA GLY A 325 -5.69 17.88 -3.61
C GLY A 325 -4.88 18.78 -2.65
N GLU A 326 -5.41 19.95 -2.41
CA GLU A 326 -4.86 20.83 -1.37
C GLU A 326 -5.47 20.49 -0.01
N GLU A 327 -4.72 20.78 1.06
CA GLU A 327 -5.30 20.78 2.40
C GLU A 327 -6.53 21.69 2.41
N ALA A 328 -7.65 21.17 2.92
CA ALA A 328 -8.88 21.94 2.96
C ALA A 328 -8.65 23.24 3.75
N PRO A 329 -9.07 24.40 3.21
CA PRO A 329 -8.94 25.67 3.92
C PRO A 329 -9.69 25.61 5.26
N LEU A 330 -9.19 26.31 6.26
CA LEU A 330 -9.85 26.45 7.52
C LEU A 330 -11.19 27.19 7.32
N ASP A 331 -12.29 26.66 7.84
CA ASP A 331 -13.58 27.35 7.69
C ASP A 331 -13.58 28.66 8.47
N ALA A 332 -13.14 28.65 9.75
CA ALA A 332 -13.15 29.87 10.55
C ALA A 332 -11.90 30.03 11.43
N TYR A 333 -11.36 31.24 11.48
CA TYR A 333 -10.32 31.64 12.44
C TYR A 333 -10.86 32.71 13.39
N VAL A 334 -10.83 32.43 14.71
CA VAL A 334 -11.37 33.34 15.75
C VAL A 334 -10.27 34.21 16.32
N ILE A 335 -10.37 35.51 16.12
CA ILE A 335 -9.45 36.55 16.61
C ILE A 335 -9.99 37.14 17.92
N GLY A 336 -9.12 37.28 18.90
CA GLY A 336 -9.41 37.95 20.16
C GLY A 336 -8.67 39.27 20.32
N LEU A 337 -9.35 40.30 20.84
CA LEU A 337 -8.80 41.62 21.15
C LEU A 337 -9.05 41.97 22.62
N GLY A 338 -8.01 42.15 23.40
CA GLY A 338 -8.09 42.34 24.84
C GLY A 338 -8.17 41.01 25.62
N ASP A 339 -8.73 41.04 26.82
CA ASP A 339 -8.87 39.87 27.69
C ASP A 339 -10.18 39.09 27.38
N VAL A 340 -10.18 38.42 26.24
CA VAL A 340 -11.37 37.70 25.72
C VAL A 340 -11.08 36.22 25.43
N SER A 341 -10.02 35.65 25.98
CA SER A 341 -9.57 34.29 25.68
C SER A 341 -10.65 33.24 25.91
N ALA A 342 -11.44 33.36 26.98
CA ALA A 342 -12.56 32.46 27.27
C ALA A 342 -13.67 32.53 26.21
N ALA A 343 -13.97 33.73 25.72
CA ALA A 343 -14.97 33.95 24.67
C ALA A 343 -14.47 33.40 23.31
N VAL A 344 -13.20 33.62 22.98
CA VAL A 344 -12.56 33.03 21.79
C VAL A 344 -12.63 31.50 21.85
N LEU A 345 -12.31 30.91 22.98
CA LEU A 345 -12.38 29.46 23.17
C LEU A 345 -13.83 28.95 22.99
N LYS A 346 -14.80 29.62 23.63
CA LYS A 346 -16.24 29.27 23.53
C LYS A 346 -16.73 29.37 22.08
N ALA A 347 -16.44 30.45 21.38
CA ALA A 347 -16.83 30.65 19.98
C ALA A 347 -16.19 29.60 19.06
N THR A 348 -14.89 29.35 19.21
CA THR A 348 -14.17 28.32 18.43
C THR A 348 -14.80 26.94 18.66
N GLN A 349 -15.13 26.58 19.90
CA GLN A 349 -15.72 25.29 20.23
C GLN A 349 -17.16 25.17 19.73
N SER A 350 -17.92 26.27 19.70
CA SER A 350 -19.25 26.33 19.12
C SER A 350 -19.22 26.02 17.62
N LEU A 351 -18.29 26.64 16.89
CA LEU A 351 -18.06 26.37 15.46
C LEU A 351 -17.72 24.89 15.21
N ARG A 352 -16.79 24.33 15.97
CA ARG A 352 -16.41 22.92 15.85
C ARG A 352 -17.59 21.96 16.09
N ARG A 353 -18.41 22.23 17.12
CA ARG A 353 -19.62 21.45 17.41
C ARG A 353 -20.67 21.54 16.31
N ALA A 354 -20.65 22.60 15.53
CA ALA A 354 -21.52 22.79 14.38
C ALA A 354 -20.94 22.19 13.07
N GLY A 355 -19.75 21.56 13.12
CA GLY A 355 -19.13 20.86 11.99
C GLY A 355 -18.12 21.71 11.20
N PHE A 356 -17.84 22.95 11.62
CA PHE A 356 -16.83 23.79 10.97
C PHE A 356 -15.42 23.45 11.45
N THR A 357 -14.45 23.41 10.54
CA THR A 357 -13.05 23.45 10.93
C THR A 357 -12.72 24.84 11.47
N ALA A 358 -12.36 24.95 12.73
CA ALA A 358 -12.16 26.23 13.38
C ALA A 358 -10.92 26.25 14.29
N GLU A 359 -10.20 27.37 14.28
CA GLU A 359 -9.09 27.63 15.15
C GLU A 359 -9.23 29.01 15.83
N GLY A 360 -8.87 29.12 17.08
CA GLY A 360 -8.91 30.36 17.82
C GLY A 360 -7.51 30.80 18.27
N ASN A 361 -7.28 32.11 18.34
CA ASN A 361 -6.06 32.65 18.93
C ASN A 361 -6.10 32.53 20.43
N LEU A 362 -5.54 31.45 20.99
CA LEU A 362 -5.54 31.15 22.42
C LEU A 362 -4.25 31.59 23.15
N ILE A 363 -3.31 32.19 22.44
CA ILE A 363 -2.07 32.73 23.01
C ILE A 363 -1.98 34.23 22.72
N PRO A 364 -1.38 35.03 23.64
CA PRO A 364 -1.26 36.46 23.43
C PRO A 364 -0.49 36.79 22.15
N ARG A 365 -1.17 37.40 21.17
CA ARG A 365 -0.59 37.89 19.92
C ARG A 365 -1.25 39.18 19.49
N GLY A 366 -0.47 40.11 18.95
CA GLY A 366 -1.02 41.34 18.38
C GLY A 366 -1.94 41.05 17.18
N LEU A 367 -2.91 41.95 16.93
CA LEU A 367 -3.95 41.82 15.91
C LEU A 367 -3.37 41.49 14.52
N LYS A 368 -2.30 42.15 14.10
CA LYS A 368 -1.62 41.90 12.80
C LYS A 368 -1.12 40.46 12.69
N ALA A 369 -0.61 39.88 13.79
CA ALA A 369 -0.10 38.52 13.80
C ALA A 369 -1.25 37.50 13.71
N GLN A 370 -2.40 37.79 14.34
CA GLN A 370 -3.60 36.94 14.28
C GLN A 370 -4.17 36.92 12.86
N PHE A 371 -4.33 38.05 12.19
CA PHE A 371 -4.74 38.11 10.77
C PHE A 371 -3.77 37.34 9.86
N LYS A 372 -2.46 37.54 10.04
CA LYS A 372 -1.46 36.77 9.28
C LYS A 372 -1.57 35.26 9.51
N SER A 373 -2.01 34.82 10.69
CA SER A 373 -2.28 33.42 10.97
C SER A 373 -3.54 32.93 10.24
N ALA A 374 -4.61 33.71 10.25
CA ALA A 374 -5.83 33.42 9.48
C ALA A 374 -5.56 33.29 7.98
N ASP A 375 -4.79 34.24 7.41
CA ASP A 375 -4.41 34.24 6.00
C ASP A 375 -3.57 33.01 5.63
N ARG A 376 -2.57 32.65 6.47
CA ARG A 376 -1.72 31.46 6.25
C ARG A 376 -2.53 30.16 6.22
N LYS A 377 -3.57 30.09 7.04
CA LYS A 377 -4.48 28.95 7.15
C LYS A 377 -5.60 28.98 6.10
N LYS A 378 -5.54 29.96 5.19
CA LYS A 378 -6.58 30.19 4.16
C LYS A 378 -8.00 30.18 4.76
N ALA A 379 -8.18 30.80 5.95
CA ALA A 379 -9.48 30.79 6.64
C ALA A 379 -10.55 31.49 5.79
N LYS A 380 -11.66 30.78 5.54
CA LYS A 380 -12.81 31.33 4.77
C LYS A 380 -13.47 32.49 5.51
N TYR A 381 -13.64 32.33 6.81
CA TYR A 381 -14.25 33.33 7.71
C TYR A 381 -13.28 33.72 8.83
N ILE A 382 -13.21 35.02 9.09
CA ILE A 382 -12.47 35.56 10.23
C ILE A 382 -13.51 36.08 11.22
N VAL A 383 -13.56 35.49 12.41
CA VAL A 383 -14.46 35.84 13.51
C VAL A 383 -13.70 36.71 14.48
N ILE A 384 -14.19 37.91 14.78
CA ILE A 384 -13.51 38.91 15.60
C ILE A 384 -14.31 39.18 16.88
N LEU A 385 -13.65 38.99 18.01
CA LEU A 385 -14.20 39.23 19.35
C LEU A 385 -13.29 40.21 20.10
N GLY A 386 -13.79 41.36 20.41
CA GLY A 386 -13.20 42.31 21.35
C GLY A 386 -13.97 42.31 22.69
N GLU A 387 -13.48 43.08 23.66
CA GLU A 387 -14.12 43.20 24.96
C GLU A 387 -15.55 43.79 24.83
N ASP A 388 -15.77 44.72 23.90
CA ASP A 388 -17.05 45.32 23.63
C ASP A 388 -18.04 44.30 22.99
N GLU A 389 -17.58 43.53 22.01
CA GLU A 389 -18.36 42.47 21.40
C GLU A 389 -18.79 41.43 22.43
N VAL A 390 -17.89 40.99 23.28
CA VAL A 390 -18.19 40.04 24.36
C VAL A 390 -19.20 40.59 25.34
N LYS A 391 -19.05 41.87 25.77
CA LYS A 391 -19.96 42.54 26.69
C LYS A 391 -21.37 42.69 26.10
N ASN A 392 -21.47 42.98 24.80
CA ASN A 392 -22.75 43.18 24.12
C ASN A 392 -23.34 41.86 23.56
N GLY A 393 -22.68 40.71 23.73
CA GLY A 393 -23.13 39.42 23.18
C GLY A 393 -23.11 39.37 21.67
N THR A 394 -22.24 40.15 21.00
CA THR A 394 -22.14 40.25 19.54
C THR A 394 -20.80 39.68 19.06
N VAL A 395 -20.69 39.49 17.75
CA VAL A 395 -19.49 39.02 17.07
C VAL A 395 -19.41 39.63 15.67
N ASN A 396 -18.22 40.04 15.25
CA ASN A 396 -17.98 40.48 13.89
C ASN A 396 -17.41 39.31 13.06
N ILE A 397 -18.04 39.02 11.93
CA ILE A 397 -17.65 37.95 11.00
C ILE A 397 -17.27 38.59 9.68
N LYS A 398 -16.08 38.28 9.17
CA LYS A 398 -15.58 38.76 7.88
C LYS A 398 -15.36 37.58 6.95
N CYS A 399 -15.91 37.64 5.74
CA CYS A 399 -15.61 36.71 4.68
C CYS A 399 -14.27 37.05 4.01
N SER A 400 -13.39 36.06 3.82
CA SER A 400 -12.08 36.28 3.20
C SER A 400 -12.16 36.48 1.69
N ALA A 401 -13.16 35.87 1.04
CA ALA A 401 -13.31 35.90 -0.41
C ALA A 401 -13.70 37.29 -0.95
N ASP A 402 -14.81 37.83 -0.46
CA ASP A 402 -15.40 39.09 -0.94
C ASP A 402 -15.16 40.32 -0.02
N LYS A 403 -14.47 40.07 1.13
CA LYS A 403 -14.17 41.07 2.15
C LYS A 403 -15.42 41.64 2.84
N SER A 404 -16.59 41.07 2.59
CA SER A 404 -17.81 41.46 3.29
C SER A 404 -17.73 41.18 4.78
N GLN A 405 -18.49 41.91 5.59
CA GLN A 405 -18.52 41.80 7.03
C GLN A 405 -19.96 41.91 7.53
N VAL A 406 -20.27 41.14 8.57
CA VAL A 406 -21.54 41.20 9.27
C VAL A 406 -21.31 41.14 10.79
N THR A 407 -22.15 41.83 11.52
CA THR A 407 -22.23 41.69 12.97
C THR A 407 -23.46 40.82 13.29
N ALA A 408 -23.24 39.80 14.09
CA ALA A 408 -24.31 38.86 14.51
C ALA A 408 -24.33 38.72 16.04
N SER A 409 -25.37 38.09 16.57
CA SER A 409 -25.35 37.62 17.95
C SER A 409 -24.28 36.51 18.09
N LEU A 410 -23.55 36.52 19.20
CA LEU A 410 -22.58 35.48 19.50
C LEU A 410 -23.23 34.09 19.57
N ASP A 411 -24.44 33.99 20.04
CA ASP A 411 -25.21 32.74 20.12
C ASP A 411 -25.67 32.26 18.72
N GLU A 412 -25.78 33.16 17.75
CA GLU A 412 -26.16 32.85 16.36
C GLU A 412 -24.94 32.76 15.39
N LEU A 413 -23.70 32.75 15.90
CA LEU A 413 -22.46 32.73 15.11
C LEU A 413 -22.51 31.66 14.04
N THR A 414 -22.87 30.44 14.39
CA THR A 414 -22.88 29.29 13.46
C THR A 414 -23.96 29.42 12.39
N ALA A 415 -25.14 29.92 12.76
CA ALA A 415 -26.23 30.19 11.81
C ALA A 415 -25.86 31.32 10.84
N ALA A 416 -25.19 32.37 11.34
CA ALA A 416 -24.72 33.46 10.50
C ALA A 416 -23.70 33.02 9.43
N ILE A 417 -22.78 32.12 9.78
CA ILE A 417 -21.82 31.57 8.80
C ILE A 417 -22.53 30.68 7.78
N ARG A 418 -23.41 29.75 8.21
CA ARG A 418 -24.17 28.89 7.27
C ARG A 418 -24.98 29.69 6.25
N LYS A 419 -25.63 30.76 6.69
CA LYS A 419 -26.38 31.63 5.79
C LYS A 419 -25.51 32.31 4.72
N TRP A 420 -24.22 32.39 4.95
CA TRP A 420 -23.25 32.90 3.96
C TRP A 420 -22.86 31.83 2.95
N GLU A 421 -22.79 30.55 3.36
CA GLU A 421 -22.50 29.40 2.48
C GLU A 421 -23.65 29.10 1.51
N GLU A 422 -24.88 29.52 1.85
CA GLU A 422 -26.07 29.35 0.99
C GLU A 422 -26.23 30.46 -0.09
N LYS A 423 -25.38 31.50 -0.08
CA LYS A 423 -25.37 32.60 -1.06
C LYS A 423 -24.34 32.39 -2.16
#